data_e08b0abef9b5c1f94728354a4d9ee896
#
_entry.id   e08b0abef9b5c1f94728354a4d9ee896
#
_cell.length_a   1.000
_cell.length_b   1.000
_cell.length_c   1.000
_cell.angle_alpha   90.00
_cell.angle_beta   90.00
_cell.angle_gamma   90.00
#
_symmetry.space_group_name_H-M   'P 1'
#
loop_
_entity.id
_entity.type
_entity.pdbx_description
1 polymer ?
#
loop_
_entity_poly.entity_id
_entity_poly.type
_entity_poly.pdbx_seq_one_letter_code
_entity_poly.pdbx_strand_id
1 'polypeptide(L)'
;MHRPLTWFRPAAAVLVFLISPVSHVAFADELDKLAKELSISLWDKSYGLRTGVGYKDNVLLSHSQPRSSPYVTSGLDIEWFRLPADGWQYYFLVTGDDIRYWHDIGVGNEDLWTSVANIKKDFGNDWKAGLSALYIYENQVVDISGDAVNGLVSPMKIIGHTATINPSLRWNLGANYWIELAWGATRQFLSEPADSYTRLGPKITLGRSYGNRSQFTVNYEFFDQRYDHAGDTDPSGNEIPGTTLWELRHRVELALRHNWDAKRLWQTTTKLTFDYNRDNGSGYYDYYKYGLSEQLYYHAKTWEIKGTAAVAHYYYPLQNVDIATRLRWHKTGLVLNLRGEKHLARWLKLFTEYEYEHSISNRTLDDYGVNTISGGVQWDF
;
A
#
# COMPACT_ATOMS: atom_id res chain seq x y z
N MET A 1 9.17 -11.65 -1.86
CA MET A 1 8.95 -10.80 -0.71
C MET A 1 7.86 -9.80 -0.98
N HIS A 2 6.69 -10.00 -0.40
CA HIS A 2 5.63 -9.02 -0.46
C HIS A 2 5.02 -8.84 0.91
N ARG A 3 5.41 -7.73 1.54
CA ARG A 3 4.31 -7.04 2.19
C ARG A 3 3.40 -6.60 1.05
N PRO A 4 2.12 -6.90 1.05
CA PRO A 4 1.23 -6.17 0.20
C PRO A 4 1.47 -4.69 0.48
N LEU A 5 1.61 -3.89 -0.55
CA LEU A 5 1.75 -2.43 -0.49
C LEU A 5 0.69 -1.72 0.38
N THR A 6 -0.27 -2.47 0.92
CA THR A 6 -1.27 -2.03 1.87
C THR A 6 -0.71 -1.66 3.25
N TRP A 7 0.56 -1.99 3.55
CA TRP A 7 1.25 -1.68 4.80
C TRP A 7 2.08 -0.40 4.72
N PHE A 8 2.09 0.23 3.56
CA PHE A 8 2.69 1.54 3.44
C PHE A 8 1.93 2.54 4.29
N ARG A 9 2.65 3.39 4.96
CA ARG A 9 2.15 4.48 5.75
C ARG A 9 0.93 5.10 5.08
N PRO A 10 -0.20 5.24 5.79
CA PRO A 10 -1.51 5.54 5.19
C PRO A 10 -1.58 6.83 4.39
N ALA A 11 -0.63 7.74 4.54
CA ALA A 11 -0.63 8.99 3.77
C ALA A 11 -0.58 8.76 2.25
N ALA A 12 0.21 7.79 1.76
CA ALA A 12 0.31 7.49 0.33
C ALA A 12 -0.81 6.55 -0.17
N ALA A 13 -1.22 5.57 0.65
CA ALA A 13 -2.23 4.60 0.25
C ALA A 13 -3.67 5.18 0.23
N VAL A 14 -3.97 6.16 1.08
CA VAL A 14 -5.31 6.77 1.16
C VAL A 14 -5.62 7.63 -0.07
N LEU A 15 -4.65 8.31 -0.64
CA LEU A 15 -4.89 9.16 -1.81
C LEU A 15 -5.20 8.38 -3.10
N VAL A 16 -4.61 7.20 -3.29
CA VAL A 16 -4.86 6.37 -4.48
C VAL A 16 -6.32 5.90 -4.56
N PHE A 17 -7.02 5.77 -3.42
CA PHE A 17 -8.41 5.31 -3.37
C PHE A 17 -9.45 6.44 -3.45
N LEU A 18 -9.08 7.71 -3.25
CA LEU A 18 -10.03 8.82 -3.24
C LEU A 18 -10.46 9.28 -4.65
N ILE A 19 -9.75 8.84 -5.70
CA ILE A 19 -10.05 9.24 -7.07
C ILE A 19 -10.73 8.09 -7.81
N SER A 20 -11.92 7.71 -7.39
CA SER A 20 -12.85 7.01 -8.27
C SER A 20 -13.66 8.05 -9.04
N PRO A 21 -13.60 8.07 -10.37
CA PRO A 21 -14.31 9.05 -11.15
C PRO A 21 -15.80 8.84 -11.02
N VAL A 22 -16.46 9.93 -10.73
CA VAL A 22 -17.91 10.06 -10.93
C VAL A 22 -18.16 10.05 -12.44
N SER A 23 -19.12 9.26 -12.87
CA SER A 23 -19.63 9.26 -14.23
C SER A 23 -20.18 10.67 -14.62
N HIS A 24 -19.42 11.43 -15.41
CA HIS A 24 -19.80 12.76 -15.89
C HIS A 24 -19.28 13.00 -17.30
N VAL A 25 -19.81 12.30 -18.30
CA VAL A 25 -19.49 12.62 -19.69
C VAL A 25 -20.21 13.89 -20.13
N ALA A 26 -21.44 14.14 -19.66
CA ALA A 26 -22.18 15.37 -19.97
C ALA A 26 -21.63 16.63 -19.25
N PHE A 27 -20.99 16.46 -18.09
CA PHE A 27 -20.41 17.56 -17.32
C PHE A 27 -19.01 17.99 -17.81
N ALA A 28 -18.28 17.10 -18.47
CA ALA A 28 -16.90 17.38 -18.90
C ALA A 28 -16.86 18.44 -20.01
N ASP A 29 -17.76 18.36 -20.99
CA ASP A 29 -17.84 19.34 -22.09
C ASP A 29 -18.31 20.72 -21.62
N GLU A 30 -19.27 20.79 -20.68
CA GLU A 30 -19.68 22.04 -20.07
C GLU A 30 -18.61 22.68 -19.19
N LEU A 31 -17.88 21.86 -18.41
CA LEU A 31 -16.77 22.35 -17.60
C LEU A 31 -15.60 22.84 -18.44
N ASP A 32 -15.30 22.21 -19.57
CA ASP A 32 -14.24 22.66 -20.49
C ASP A 32 -14.61 23.99 -21.16
N LYS A 33 -15.88 24.16 -21.55
CA LYS A 33 -16.40 25.42 -22.05
C LYS A 33 -16.37 26.55 -21.03
N LEU A 34 -16.83 26.27 -19.80
CA LEU A 34 -16.79 27.21 -18.68
C LEU A 34 -15.35 27.54 -18.27
N ALA A 35 -14.44 26.56 -18.24
CA ALA A 35 -13.03 26.80 -17.94
C ALA A 35 -12.34 27.67 -18.98
N LYS A 36 -12.64 27.48 -20.26
CA LYS A 36 -12.16 28.35 -21.37
C LYS A 36 -12.74 29.75 -21.28
N GLU A 37 -14.05 29.89 -21.01
CA GLU A 37 -14.72 31.18 -20.86
C GLU A 37 -14.24 31.96 -19.63
N LEU A 38 -13.95 31.27 -18.52
CA LEU A 38 -13.52 31.87 -17.25
C LEU A 38 -12.02 31.97 -17.09
N SER A 39 -11.22 31.49 -18.05
CA SER A 39 -9.75 31.37 -17.96
C SER A 39 -9.29 30.58 -16.72
N ILE A 40 -10.07 29.59 -16.28
CA ILE A 40 -9.75 28.75 -15.12
C ILE A 40 -8.77 27.66 -15.54
N SER A 41 -7.70 27.48 -14.76
CA SER A 41 -6.77 26.38 -14.97
C SER A 41 -7.46 25.02 -14.76
N LEU A 42 -7.34 24.13 -15.73
CA LEU A 42 -7.79 22.74 -15.56
C LEU A 42 -6.87 21.93 -14.64
N TRP A 43 -5.70 22.48 -14.33
CA TRP A 43 -4.73 21.84 -13.46
C TRP A 43 -4.83 22.41 -12.05
N ASP A 44 -4.98 21.52 -11.09
CA ASP A 44 -4.77 21.79 -9.67
C ASP A 44 -3.40 21.24 -9.28
N LYS A 45 -2.63 22.06 -8.56
CA LYS A 45 -1.27 21.76 -8.16
C LYS A 45 -1.11 22.08 -6.69
N SER A 46 -0.61 21.16 -5.93
CA SER A 46 -0.33 21.35 -4.52
C SER A 46 1.06 20.83 -4.19
N TYR A 47 1.73 21.52 -3.29
CA TYR A 47 3.05 21.20 -2.79
C TYR A 47 3.01 21.26 -1.29
N GLY A 48 3.51 20.22 -0.63
CA GLY A 48 3.57 20.12 0.82
C GLY A 48 4.98 19.83 1.30
N LEU A 49 5.41 20.54 2.35
CA LEU A 49 6.62 20.23 3.09
C LEU A 49 6.25 19.87 4.51
N ARG A 50 6.79 18.78 5.03
CA ARG A 50 6.57 18.34 6.40
C ARG A 50 7.88 18.31 7.16
N THR A 51 7.83 18.65 8.45
CA THR A 51 8.89 18.34 9.39
C THR A 51 8.30 18.01 10.75
N GLY A 52 8.95 17.14 11.47
CA GLY A 52 8.47 16.69 12.76
C GLY A 52 9.54 15.99 13.58
N VAL A 53 9.14 15.62 14.77
CA VAL A 53 9.94 14.81 15.70
C VAL A 53 9.09 13.61 16.13
N GLY A 54 9.75 12.52 16.47
CA GLY A 54 9.06 11.33 16.92
C GLY A 54 9.93 10.42 17.75
N TYR A 55 9.32 9.33 18.16
CA TYR A 55 9.96 8.28 18.94
C TYR A 55 9.46 6.92 18.47
N LYS A 56 10.36 5.96 18.27
CA LYS A 56 10.08 4.56 17.91
C LYS A 56 10.75 3.68 18.95
N ASP A 57 9.98 2.83 19.61
CA ASP A 57 10.44 2.03 20.74
C ASP A 57 11.19 0.74 20.35
N ASN A 58 10.99 0.28 19.11
CA ASN A 58 11.65 -0.91 18.59
C ASN A 58 12.02 -0.74 17.11
N VAL A 59 13.07 0.05 16.83
CA VAL A 59 13.48 0.38 15.46
C VAL A 59 13.87 -0.86 14.66
N LEU A 60 14.48 -1.86 15.30
CA LEU A 60 14.96 -3.08 14.65
C LEU A 60 13.92 -4.20 14.56
N LEU A 61 12.69 -3.97 15.03
CA LEU A 61 11.61 -4.97 15.10
C LEU A 61 12.07 -6.26 15.81
N SER A 62 12.89 -6.13 16.83
CA SER A 62 13.50 -7.25 17.54
C SER A 62 12.60 -7.74 18.67
N HIS A 63 12.45 -9.07 18.80
CA HIS A 63 11.78 -9.71 19.93
C HIS A 63 12.60 -9.58 21.21
N SER A 64 13.89 -9.92 21.15
CA SER A 64 14.74 -10.11 22.34
C SER A 64 15.53 -8.86 22.76
N GLN A 65 15.77 -7.95 21.82
CA GLN A 65 16.59 -6.75 22.04
C GLN A 65 15.98 -5.53 21.35
N PRO A 66 14.79 -5.08 21.79
CA PRO A 66 14.20 -3.88 21.24
C PRO A 66 15.12 -2.67 21.48
N ARG A 67 15.38 -1.91 20.42
CA ARG A 67 16.17 -0.69 20.49
C ARG A 67 15.29 0.51 20.12
N SER A 68 15.25 1.46 21.01
CA SER A 68 14.45 2.67 20.85
C SER A 68 15.29 3.87 20.46
N SER A 69 14.70 4.78 19.69
CA SER A 69 15.33 6.05 19.37
C SER A 69 14.30 7.15 19.13
N PRO A 70 14.56 8.36 19.63
CA PRO A 70 13.93 9.54 19.06
C PRO A 70 14.47 9.79 17.65
N TYR A 71 13.70 10.51 16.84
CA TYR A 71 14.06 10.84 15.46
C TYR A 71 13.49 12.19 15.01
N VAL A 72 14.09 12.73 13.97
CA VAL A 72 13.53 13.84 13.19
C VAL A 72 12.98 13.24 11.89
N THR A 73 11.86 13.74 11.43
CA THR A 73 11.32 13.42 10.11
C THR A 73 11.19 14.66 9.26
N SER A 74 11.45 14.52 7.98
CA SER A 74 11.14 15.50 6.95
C SER A 74 10.43 14.81 5.78
N GLY A 75 9.50 15.51 5.14
CA GLY A 75 8.72 14.95 4.06
C GLY A 75 8.34 15.97 3.01
N LEU A 76 8.10 15.46 1.80
CA LEU A 76 7.68 16.24 0.64
C LEU A 76 6.43 15.60 0.03
N ASP A 77 5.46 16.43 -0.34
CA ASP A 77 4.29 16.04 -1.12
C ASP A 77 4.20 16.93 -2.36
N ILE A 78 4.03 16.33 -3.52
CA ILE A 78 3.73 17.02 -4.78
C ILE A 78 2.52 16.33 -5.38
N GLU A 79 1.46 17.08 -5.60
CA GLU A 79 0.24 16.56 -6.21
C GLU A 79 -0.17 17.44 -7.39
N TRP A 80 -0.34 16.82 -8.54
CA TRP A 80 -0.87 17.46 -9.73
C TRP A 80 -2.08 16.68 -10.21
N PHE A 81 -3.19 17.37 -10.28
CA PHE A 81 -4.43 16.81 -10.75
C PHE A 81 -4.98 17.66 -11.92
N ARG A 82 -5.38 17.01 -13.00
CA ARG A 82 -6.12 17.66 -14.08
C ARG A 82 -7.56 17.25 -14.00
N LEU A 83 -8.44 18.26 -13.93
CA LEU A 83 -9.89 18.06 -14.04
C LEU A 83 -10.23 17.34 -15.34
N PRO A 84 -11.27 16.48 -15.34
CA PRO A 84 -11.72 15.80 -16.56
C PRO A 84 -12.08 16.82 -17.66
N ALA A 85 -11.33 16.80 -18.75
CA ALA A 85 -11.63 17.59 -19.93
C ALA A 85 -11.36 16.72 -21.17
N ASP A 86 -12.22 16.81 -22.17
CA ASP A 86 -12.17 15.98 -23.38
C ASP A 86 -12.09 14.46 -23.06
N GLY A 87 -12.68 14.04 -21.93
CA GLY A 87 -12.62 12.67 -21.41
C GLY A 87 -11.27 12.25 -20.84
N TRP A 88 -10.26 13.12 -20.79
CA TRP A 88 -8.96 12.84 -20.20
C TRP A 88 -8.90 13.28 -18.74
N GLN A 89 -8.30 12.43 -17.90
CA GLN A 89 -7.96 12.69 -16.50
C GLN A 89 -6.50 12.34 -16.27
N TYR A 90 -5.79 13.21 -15.58
CA TYR A 90 -4.39 12.98 -15.19
C TYR A 90 -4.26 13.20 -13.69
N TYR A 91 -3.51 12.34 -13.06
CA TYR A 91 -3.14 12.45 -11.67
C TYR A 91 -1.68 12.05 -11.51
N PHE A 92 -0.93 12.87 -10.81
CA PHE A 92 0.46 12.60 -10.46
C PHE A 92 0.66 12.96 -8.99
N LEU A 93 1.28 12.06 -8.24
CA LEU A 93 1.64 12.24 -6.84
C LEU A 93 3.09 11.81 -6.66
N VAL A 94 3.87 12.63 -5.95
CA VAL A 94 5.10 12.21 -5.30
C VAL A 94 4.97 12.51 -3.82
N THR A 95 5.21 11.54 -2.98
CA THR A 95 5.29 11.71 -1.54
C THR A 95 6.50 10.97 -1.01
N GLY A 96 7.14 11.54 -0.01
CA GLY A 96 8.28 10.90 0.61
C GLY A 96 8.53 11.38 2.01
N ASP A 97 9.11 10.50 2.81
CA ASP A 97 9.55 10.75 4.18
C ASP A 97 10.99 10.28 4.35
N ASP A 98 11.80 11.12 4.98
CA ASP A 98 13.14 10.83 5.48
C ASP A 98 13.09 10.88 7.00
N ILE A 99 13.51 9.81 7.66
CA ILE A 99 13.60 9.67 9.12
C ILE A 99 15.06 9.54 9.49
N ARG A 100 15.53 10.38 10.43
CA ARG A 100 16.89 10.38 10.97
C ARG A 100 16.85 10.07 12.46
N TYR A 101 17.44 8.95 12.86
CA TYR A 101 17.55 8.52 14.25
C TYR A 101 18.69 9.25 14.97
N TRP A 102 18.47 9.63 16.24
CA TRP A 102 19.49 10.35 17.01
C TRP A 102 20.49 9.43 17.70
N HIS A 103 20.07 8.21 18.00
CA HIS A 103 20.96 7.25 18.63
C HIS A 103 21.53 6.28 17.59
N ASP A 104 22.78 5.88 17.78
CA ASP A 104 23.37 4.80 17.02
C ASP A 104 22.80 3.45 17.48
N ILE A 105 21.82 2.99 16.78
CA ILE A 105 21.11 1.73 17.03
C ILE A 105 21.39 0.68 15.94
N GLY A 106 22.37 0.96 15.05
CA GLY A 106 22.67 0.16 13.86
C GLY A 106 21.87 0.55 12.61
N VAL A 107 20.94 1.50 12.74
CA VAL A 107 20.18 2.09 11.63
C VAL A 107 20.18 3.61 11.82
N GLY A 108 20.83 4.33 10.92
CA GLY A 108 20.93 5.81 11.00
C GLY A 108 19.71 6.51 10.41
N ASN A 109 19.09 5.92 9.39
CA ASN A 109 17.95 6.50 8.66
C ASN A 109 17.01 5.46 8.09
N GLU A 110 15.78 5.88 7.89
CA GLU A 110 14.78 5.21 7.07
C GLU A 110 14.20 6.20 6.06
N ASP A 111 14.03 5.77 4.81
CA ASP A 111 13.49 6.59 3.72
C ASP A 111 12.39 5.81 3.02
N LEU A 112 11.29 6.48 2.70
CA LEU A 112 10.24 5.93 1.87
C LEU A 112 9.74 6.99 0.88
N TRP A 113 9.95 6.75 -0.41
CA TRP A 113 9.47 7.63 -1.48
C TRP A 113 8.52 6.89 -2.38
N THR A 114 7.39 7.50 -2.66
CA THR A 114 6.36 6.93 -3.54
C THR A 114 5.99 7.92 -4.62
N SER A 115 5.98 7.47 -5.87
CA SER A 115 5.47 8.24 -7.00
C SER A 115 4.35 7.46 -7.66
N VAL A 116 3.23 8.13 -7.93
CA VAL A 116 2.05 7.55 -8.59
C VAL A 116 1.69 8.41 -9.78
N ALA A 117 1.49 7.79 -10.93
CA ALA A 117 0.92 8.43 -12.11
C ALA A 117 -0.31 7.66 -12.58
N ASN A 118 -1.40 8.36 -12.85
CA ASN A 118 -2.61 7.77 -13.40
C ASN A 118 -3.08 8.60 -14.59
N ILE A 119 -3.32 7.94 -15.70
CA ILE A 119 -3.90 8.52 -16.90
C ILE A 119 -5.16 7.73 -17.21
N LYS A 120 -6.28 8.41 -17.41
CA LYS A 120 -7.54 7.78 -17.79
C LYS A 120 -8.14 8.50 -18.98
N LYS A 121 -8.75 7.73 -19.89
CA LYS A 121 -9.51 8.23 -21.04
C LYS A 121 -10.88 7.59 -21.05
N ASP A 122 -11.91 8.44 -21.08
CA ASP A 122 -13.29 8.01 -21.30
C ASP A 122 -13.57 7.94 -22.82
N PHE A 123 -14.17 6.84 -23.25
CA PHE A 123 -14.62 6.59 -24.61
C PHE A 123 -16.13 6.44 -24.60
N GLY A 124 -16.83 7.55 -24.84
CA GLY A 124 -18.28 7.62 -24.68
C GLY A 124 -18.69 7.41 -23.23
N ASN A 125 -19.86 6.81 -23.02
CA ASN A 125 -20.45 6.61 -21.69
C ASN A 125 -20.05 5.29 -21.05
N ASP A 126 -19.63 4.32 -21.84
CA ASP A 126 -19.52 2.93 -21.40
C ASP A 126 -18.10 2.47 -21.15
N TRP A 127 -17.13 3.03 -21.86
CA TRP A 127 -15.75 2.54 -21.80
C TRP A 127 -14.78 3.56 -21.21
N LYS A 128 -13.84 3.04 -20.44
CA LYS A 128 -12.74 3.84 -19.89
C LYS A 128 -11.46 3.03 -19.95
N ALA A 129 -10.45 3.54 -20.66
CA ALA A 129 -9.09 3.02 -20.59
C ALA A 129 -8.31 3.75 -19.49
N GLY A 130 -7.40 3.02 -18.86
CA GLY A 130 -6.53 3.52 -17.80
C GLY A 130 -5.12 3.01 -17.96
N LEU A 131 -4.17 3.82 -17.53
CA LEU A 131 -2.79 3.43 -17.29
C LEU A 131 -2.37 3.98 -15.94
N SER A 132 -1.99 3.11 -15.02
CA SER A 132 -1.38 3.53 -13.75
C SER A 132 0.07 3.07 -13.69
N ALA A 133 0.93 3.94 -13.14
CA ALA A 133 2.30 3.63 -12.82
C ALA A 133 2.55 3.95 -11.35
N LEU A 134 3.32 3.09 -10.68
CA LEU A 134 3.75 3.25 -9.30
C LEU A 134 5.25 3.04 -9.26
N TYR A 135 5.97 3.94 -8.60
CA TYR A 135 7.37 3.76 -8.26
C TYR A 135 7.55 3.98 -6.76
N ILE A 136 8.30 3.10 -6.13
CA ILE A 136 8.62 3.18 -4.71
C ILE A 136 10.13 3.01 -4.57
N TYR A 137 10.75 3.91 -3.81
CA TYR A 137 12.06 3.71 -3.20
C TYR A 137 11.87 3.50 -1.71
N GLU A 138 12.53 2.50 -1.18
CA GLU A 138 12.48 2.17 0.23
C GLU A 138 13.89 1.89 0.77
N ASN A 139 14.17 2.42 1.96
CA ASN A 139 15.34 2.16 2.77
C ASN A 139 14.85 2.09 4.22
N GLN A 140 14.46 0.92 4.70
CA GLN A 140 13.82 0.77 6.00
C GLN A 140 14.03 -0.61 6.61
N VAL A 141 13.83 -0.71 7.92
CA VAL A 141 13.77 -2.00 8.59
C VAL A 141 12.38 -2.59 8.39
N VAL A 142 12.33 -3.78 7.83
CA VAL A 142 11.09 -4.50 7.56
C VAL A 142 11.15 -5.92 8.08
N ASP A 143 10.01 -6.46 8.42
CA ASP A 143 9.84 -7.86 8.73
C ASP A 143 9.55 -8.62 7.44
N ILE A 144 10.54 -9.40 7.00
CA ILE A 144 10.47 -10.20 5.78
C ILE A 144 10.00 -11.65 6.04
N SER A 145 9.71 -12.01 7.27
CA SER A 145 9.33 -13.37 7.64
C SER A 145 8.03 -13.85 6.99
N GLY A 146 7.19 -12.93 6.53
CA GLY A 146 5.95 -13.23 5.81
C GLY A 146 6.14 -13.62 4.34
N ASP A 147 7.30 -13.40 3.78
CA ASP A 147 7.63 -13.65 2.38
C ASP A 147 9.01 -14.32 2.28
N ALA A 148 9.28 -15.31 3.15
CA ALA A 148 10.60 -15.91 3.36
C ALA A 148 11.27 -16.34 2.04
N VAL A 149 12.10 -15.49 1.52
CA VAL A 149 13.07 -15.82 0.48
C VAL A 149 14.40 -16.10 1.17
N ASN A 150 15.07 -17.17 0.78
CA ASN A 150 16.40 -17.58 1.27
C ASN A 150 16.49 -18.02 2.73
N GLY A 151 15.39 -18.45 3.36
CA GLY A 151 15.44 -18.92 4.75
C GLY A 151 15.82 -17.83 5.77
N LEU A 152 15.97 -16.60 5.34
CA LEU A 152 16.23 -15.46 6.20
C LEU A 152 14.93 -15.05 6.87
N VAL A 153 14.88 -15.24 8.15
CA VAL A 153 13.69 -15.11 8.97
C VAL A 153 14.02 -14.13 10.07
N SER A 154 14.05 -12.87 9.71
CA SER A 154 14.23 -11.81 10.70
C SER A 154 13.88 -10.46 10.10
N PRO A 155 13.42 -9.52 10.90
CA PRO A 155 13.43 -8.14 10.50
C PRO A 155 14.82 -7.73 10.03
N MET A 156 14.89 -7.12 8.86
CA MET A 156 16.16 -6.64 8.30
C MET A 156 15.98 -5.30 7.63
N LYS A 157 17.10 -4.57 7.53
CA LYS A 157 17.14 -3.36 6.70
C LYS A 157 17.17 -3.76 5.23
N ILE A 158 16.20 -3.27 4.46
CA ILE A 158 16.19 -3.40 3.00
C ILE A 158 16.39 -2.04 2.35
N ILE A 159 17.05 -2.06 1.20
CA ILE A 159 17.14 -0.91 0.30
C ILE A 159 16.69 -1.39 -1.06
N GLY A 160 15.71 -0.71 -1.64
CA GLY A 160 15.15 -1.21 -2.88
C GLY A 160 14.31 -0.23 -3.66
N HIS A 161 14.01 -0.64 -4.89
CA HIS A 161 13.18 0.09 -5.84
C HIS A 161 12.09 -0.85 -6.37
N THR A 162 10.86 -0.40 -6.36
CA THR A 162 9.73 -1.11 -6.97
C THR A 162 9.11 -0.25 -8.05
N ALA A 163 9.02 -0.75 -9.27
CA ALA A 163 8.29 -0.12 -10.37
C ALA A 163 7.14 -1.03 -10.81
N THR A 164 5.94 -0.46 -10.91
CA THR A 164 4.74 -1.19 -11.34
C THR A 164 4.00 -0.39 -12.41
N ILE A 165 3.54 -1.07 -13.45
CA ILE A 165 2.69 -0.51 -14.51
C ILE A 165 1.44 -1.38 -14.61
N ASN A 166 0.25 -0.73 -14.67
CA ASN A 166 -1.03 -1.42 -14.78
C ASN A 166 -1.91 -0.74 -15.84
N PRO A 167 -1.89 -1.17 -17.11
CA PRO A 167 -2.92 -0.83 -18.07
C PRO A 167 -4.25 -1.47 -17.67
N SER A 168 -5.36 -0.77 -17.92
CA SER A 168 -6.70 -1.26 -17.60
C SER A 168 -7.73 -0.82 -18.63
N LEU A 169 -8.79 -1.61 -18.74
CA LEU A 169 -9.99 -1.31 -19.53
C LEU A 169 -11.22 -1.58 -18.68
N ARG A 170 -12.03 -0.58 -18.45
CA ARG A 170 -13.27 -0.64 -17.70
C ARG A 170 -14.46 -0.49 -18.63
N TRP A 171 -15.47 -1.33 -18.43
CA TRP A 171 -16.77 -1.27 -19.07
C TRP A 171 -17.87 -1.04 -18.05
N ASN A 172 -18.69 0.00 -18.26
CA ASN A 172 -19.87 0.30 -17.44
C ASN A 172 -21.06 -0.50 -17.97
N LEU A 173 -21.61 -1.37 -17.12
CA LEU A 173 -22.68 -2.31 -17.46
C LEU A 173 -24.08 -1.73 -17.30
N GLY A 174 -24.20 -0.44 -16.90
CA GLY A 174 -25.47 0.18 -16.53
C GLY A 174 -25.84 -0.09 -15.06
N ALA A 175 -26.91 0.56 -14.56
CA ALA A 175 -27.39 0.44 -13.17
C ALA A 175 -26.29 0.58 -12.10
N ASN A 176 -25.26 1.39 -12.36
CA ASN A 176 -24.11 1.62 -11.50
C ASN A 176 -23.14 0.42 -11.32
N TYR A 177 -23.27 -0.62 -12.13
CA TYR A 177 -22.33 -1.73 -12.18
C TYR A 177 -21.26 -1.51 -13.25
N TRP A 178 -20.08 -2.06 -13.00
CA TRP A 178 -18.97 -2.02 -13.94
C TRP A 178 -18.04 -3.22 -13.76
N ILE A 179 -17.31 -3.54 -14.81
CA ILE A 179 -16.22 -4.51 -14.82
C ILE A 179 -14.95 -3.84 -15.31
N GLU A 180 -13.81 -4.16 -14.71
CA GLU A 180 -12.49 -3.68 -15.14
C GLU A 180 -11.54 -4.85 -15.27
N LEU A 181 -10.85 -4.89 -16.41
CA LEU A 181 -9.75 -5.81 -16.67
C LEU A 181 -8.47 -4.99 -16.61
N ALA A 182 -7.47 -5.48 -15.89
CA ALA A 182 -6.15 -4.87 -15.82
C ALA A 182 -5.06 -5.94 -15.94
N TRP A 183 -3.86 -5.49 -16.29
CA TRP A 183 -2.68 -6.33 -16.32
C TRP A 183 -1.58 -5.66 -15.52
N GLY A 184 -1.10 -6.32 -14.47
CA GLY A 184 -0.01 -5.83 -13.64
C GLY A 184 1.35 -6.33 -14.13
N ALA A 185 2.32 -5.42 -14.23
CA ALA A 185 3.72 -5.74 -14.42
C ALA A 185 4.53 -4.99 -13.35
N THR A 186 5.21 -5.73 -12.48
CA THR A 186 6.04 -5.18 -11.40
C THR A 186 7.45 -5.71 -11.52
N ARG A 187 8.42 -4.81 -11.38
CA ARG A 187 9.82 -5.15 -11.16
C ARG A 187 10.27 -4.59 -9.81
N GLN A 188 10.86 -5.43 -8.97
CA GLN A 188 11.47 -5.02 -7.71
C GLN A 188 12.96 -5.34 -7.74
N PHE A 189 13.76 -4.34 -7.40
CA PHE A 189 15.20 -4.47 -7.19
C PHE A 189 15.47 -4.27 -5.70
N LEU A 190 16.07 -5.26 -5.06
CA LEU A 190 16.43 -5.22 -3.64
C LEU A 190 17.93 -5.40 -3.49
N SER A 191 18.51 -4.74 -2.49
CA SER A 191 19.88 -5.03 -2.07
C SER A 191 19.94 -6.36 -1.32
N GLU A 192 21.07 -7.07 -1.46
CA GLU A 192 21.33 -8.27 -0.66
C GLU A 192 21.15 -8.00 0.85
N PRO A 193 20.67 -8.98 1.59
CA PRO A 193 20.45 -10.38 1.22
C PRO A 193 19.06 -10.68 0.61
N ALA A 194 18.21 -9.67 0.41
CA ALA A 194 16.90 -9.85 -0.20
C ALA A 194 17.03 -10.00 -1.72
N ASP A 195 16.26 -10.92 -2.31
CA ASP A 195 16.32 -11.15 -3.75
C ASP A 195 15.32 -10.28 -4.54
N SER A 196 15.77 -9.87 -5.71
CA SER A 196 14.97 -9.12 -6.67
C SER A 196 14.01 -10.03 -7.42
N TYR A 197 12.88 -9.48 -7.90
CA TYR A 197 11.91 -10.28 -8.65
C TYR A 197 11.15 -9.49 -9.69
N THR A 198 10.59 -10.22 -10.66
CA THR A 198 9.57 -9.74 -11.61
C THR A 198 8.25 -10.41 -11.30
N ARG A 199 7.15 -9.65 -11.33
CA ARG A 199 5.80 -10.14 -11.13
C ARG A 199 4.87 -9.65 -12.23
N LEU A 200 4.13 -10.58 -12.83
CA LEU A 200 3.20 -10.33 -13.93
C LEU A 200 1.85 -10.98 -13.66
N GLY A 201 0.76 -10.33 -14.05
CA GLY A 201 -0.52 -11.01 -13.99
C GLY A 201 -1.76 -10.17 -14.24
N PRO A 202 -2.87 -10.82 -14.59
CA PRO A 202 -4.17 -10.18 -14.78
C PRO A 202 -4.87 -9.89 -13.46
N LYS A 203 -5.72 -8.88 -13.52
CA LYS A 203 -6.66 -8.51 -12.46
C LYS A 203 -8.04 -8.25 -13.07
N ILE A 204 -9.06 -8.78 -12.43
CA ILE A 204 -10.47 -8.54 -12.76
C ILE A 204 -11.12 -7.88 -11.56
N THR A 205 -11.82 -6.78 -11.79
CA THR A 205 -12.60 -6.08 -10.78
C THR A 205 -14.05 -6.00 -11.20
N LEU A 206 -14.95 -6.41 -10.34
CA LEU A 206 -16.40 -6.16 -10.44
C LEU A 206 -16.75 -5.10 -9.42
N GLY A 207 -17.46 -4.07 -9.82
CA GLY A 207 -17.82 -2.98 -8.94
C GLY A 207 -19.25 -2.53 -9.07
N ARG A 208 -19.78 -1.99 -7.98
CA ARG A 208 -21.07 -1.30 -7.90
C ARG A 208 -20.93 -0.02 -7.12
N SER A 209 -21.40 1.08 -7.71
CA SER A 209 -21.56 2.36 -7.01
C SER A 209 -22.96 2.49 -6.43
N TYR A 210 -23.13 3.09 -5.25
CA TYR A 210 -24.42 3.29 -4.61
C TYR A 210 -24.41 4.53 -3.70
N GLY A 211 -25.61 5.01 -3.34
CA GLY A 211 -25.80 6.10 -2.38
C GLY A 211 -24.92 7.32 -2.68
N ASN A 212 -24.29 7.88 -1.66
CA ASN A 212 -23.46 9.08 -1.72
C ASN A 212 -22.06 8.80 -2.28
N ARG A 213 -21.94 8.22 -3.49
CA ARG A 213 -20.68 7.78 -4.11
C ARG A 213 -19.96 6.70 -3.31
N SER A 214 -20.70 5.91 -2.56
CA SER A 214 -20.21 4.69 -1.95
C SER A 214 -19.97 3.61 -3.01
N GLN A 215 -19.11 2.66 -2.73
CA GLN A 215 -18.72 1.66 -3.71
C GLN A 215 -18.45 0.31 -3.03
N PHE A 216 -18.92 -0.75 -3.66
CA PHE A 216 -18.54 -2.13 -3.36
C PHE A 216 -17.75 -2.70 -4.53
N THR A 217 -16.65 -3.41 -4.27
CA THR A 217 -15.85 -4.09 -5.30
C THR A 217 -15.47 -5.50 -4.87
N VAL A 218 -15.41 -6.37 -5.86
CA VAL A 218 -14.82 -7.71 -5.78
C VAL A 218 -13.66 -7.75 -6.75
N ASN A 219 -12.47 -8.00 -6.26
CA ASN A 219 -11.25 -8.09 -7.04
C ASN A 219 -10.76 -9.54 -7.04
N TYR A 220 -10.37 -10.04 -8.19
CA TYR A 220 -9.56 -11.23 -8.31
C TYR A 220 -8.28 -10.87 -9.06
N GLU A 221 -7.14 -11.25 -8.49
CA GLU A 221 -5.81 -11.01 -9.04
C GLU A 221 -5.04 -12.33 -9.04
N PHE A 222 -4.50 -12.67 -10.17
CA PHE A 222 -3.56 -13.76 -10.34
C PHE A 222 -2.22 -13.18 -10.77
N PHE A 223 -1.11 -13.67 -10.22
CA PHE A 223 0.21 -13.28 -10.68
C PHE A 223 1.26 -14.40 -10.52
N ASP A 224 2.16 -14.40 -11.50
CA ASP A 224 3.40 -15.16 -11.54
C ASP A 224 4.53 -14.23 -11.07
N GLN A 225 5.25 -14.64 -10.04
CA GLN A 225 6.38 -13.92 -9.46
C GLN A 225 7.63 -14.77 -9.59
N ARG A 226 8.65 -14.24 -10.25
CA ARG A 226 9.92 -14.93 -10.51
C ARG A 226 11.05 -14.17 -9.88
N TYR A 227 11.83 -14.86 -9.09
CA TYR A 227 13.00 -14.35 -8.41
C TYR A 227 14.23 -14.44 -9.32
N ASP A 228 15.21 -13.54 -9.12
CA ASP A 228 16.40 -13.50 -9.98
C ASP A 228 17.42 -14.57 -9.61
N HIS A 229 17.65 -14.80 -8.31
CA HIS A 229 18.72 -15.67 -7.82
C HIS A 229 18.22 -16.73 -6.84
N ALA A 230 17.10 -16.49 -6.13
CA ALA A 230 16.58 -17.43 -5.17
C ALA A 230 16.28 -18.78 -5.83
N GLY A 231 16.82 -19.83 -5.26
CA GLY A 231 16.52 -21.21 -5.63
C GLY A 231 15.25 -21.70 -4.95
N ASP A 232 14.73 -22.80 -5.46
CA ASP A 232 13.68 -23.53 -4.79
C ASP A 232 14.22 -24.18 -3.50
N THR A 233 13.35 -24.56 -2.60
CA THR A 233 13.71 -25.07 -1.28
C THR A 233 13.07 -26.42 -1.03
N ASP A 234 13.82 -27.35 -0.46
CA ASP A 234 13.31 -28.64 -0.05
C ASP A 234 12.36 -28.53 1.17
N PRO A 235 11.58 -29.58 1.52
CA PRO A 235 10.69 -29.52 2.68
C PRO A 235 11.39 -29.28 4.03
N SER A 236 12.72 -29.41 4.09
CA SER A 236 13.53 -29.17 5.29
C SER A 236 14.05 -27.73 5.38
N GLY A 237 13.80 -26.92 4.33
CA GLY A 237 14.23 -25.51 4.28
C GLY A 237 15.61 -25.30 3.65
N ASN A 238 16.20 -26.32 2.99
CA ASN A 238 17.48 -26.16 2.31
C ASN A 238 17.23 -25.76 0.86
N GLU A 239 17.99 -24.79 0.36
CA GLU A 239 17.97 -24.40 -1.04
C GLU A 239 18.44 -25.54 -1.95
N ILE A 240 17.74 -25.78 -3.05
CA ILE A 240 18.07 -26.79 -4.06
C ILE A 240 18.95 -26.13 -5.12
N PRO A 241 20.24 -26.49 -5.22
CA PRO A 241 21.16 -25.86 -6.16
C PRO A 241 20.73 -26.00 -7.63
N GLY A 242 20.86 -24.91 -8.40
CA GLY A 242 20.56 -24.89 -9.82
C GLY A 242 19.08 -24.81 -10.17
N THR A 243 18.23 -24.55 -9.18
CA THR A 243 16.81 -24.23 -9.38
C THR A 243 16.58 -22.73 -9.35
N THR A 244 15.42 -22.30 -9.81
CA THR A 244 14.95 -20.92 -9.70
C THR A 244 13.57 -20.91 -9.06
N LEU A 245 13.41 -20.12 -8.01
CA LEU A 245 12.13 -19.96 -7.32
C LEU A 245 11.19 -19.09 -8.14
N TRP A 246 9.99 -19.59 -8.34
CA TRP A 246 8.87 -18.78 -8.79
C TRP A 246 7.60 -19.18 -8.04
N GLU A 247 6.68 -18.23 -7.91
CA GLU A 247 5.46 -18.37 -7.13
C GLU A 247 4.25 -17.98 -7.95
N LEU A 248 3.18 -18.76 -7.83
CA LEU A 248 1.86 -18.43 -8.33
C LEU A 248 0.98 -17.98 -7.18
N ARG A 249 0.42 -16.79 -7.28
CA ARG A 249 -0.44 -16.25 -6.23
C ARG A 249 -1.81 -15.90 -6.76
N HIS A 250 -2.82 -16.34 -6.01
CA HIS A 250 -4.21 -16.01 -6.21
C HIS A 250 -4.67 -15.11 -5.07
N ARG A 251 -5.22 -13.95 -5.39
CA ARG A 251 -5.77 -13.02 -4.41
C ARG A 251 -7.23 -12.73 -4.73
N VAL A 252 -8.07 -12.82 -3.72
CA VAL A 252 -9.44 -12.30 -3.73
C VAL A 252 -9.52 -11.17 -2.71
N GLU A 253 -10.08 -10.04 -3.12
CA GLU A 253 -10.33 -8.91 -2.22
C GLU A 253 -11.79 -8.46 -2.38
N LEU A 254 -12.49 -8.32 -1.26
CA LEU A 254 -13.77 -7.63 -1.16
C LEU A 254 -13.50 -6.27 -0.53
N ALA A 255 -13.95 -5.18 -1.16
CA ALA A 255 -13.78 -3.86 -0.59
C ALA A 255 -15.10 -3.09 -0.59
N LEU A 256 -15.42 -2.48 0.54
CA LEU A 256 -16.58 -1.63 0.76
C LEU A 256 -16.12 -0.24 1.18
N ARG A 257 -16.27 0.74 0.29
CA ARG A 257 -16.09 2.15 0.64
C ARG A 257 -17.45 2.78 0.85
N HIS A 258 -17.69 3.29 2.06
CA HIS A 258 -18.96 3.89 2.43
C HIS A 258 -18.79 5.34 2.88
N ASN A 259 -19.55 6.23 2.27
CA ASN A 259 -19.67 7.63 2.68
C ASN A 259 -20.95 7.76 3.53
N TRP A 260 -20.78 8.07 4.82
CA TRP A 260 -21.86 8.08 5.82
C TRP A 260 -22.79 9.27 5.69
N ASP A 261 -22.32 10.35 5.08
CA ASP A 261 -23.08 11.60 4.93
C ASP A 261 -22.97 12.18 3.53
N ALA A 262 -23.93 13.04 3.16
CA ALA A 262 -23.98 13.69 1.84
C ALA A 262 -22.80 14.65 1.61
N LYS A 263 -22.23 15.23 2.66
CA LYS A 263 -21.06 16.11 2.60
C LYS A 263 -19.75 15.31 2.57
N ARG A 264 -19.82 13.99 2.77
CA ARG A 264 -18.68 13.08 2.81
C ARG A 264 -17.62 13.49 3.86
N LEU A 265 -18.09 14.00 5.01
CA LEU A 265 -17.22 14.29 6.13
C LEU A 265 -16.66 13.00 6.72
N TRP A 266 -17.46 11.94 6.73
CA TRP A 266 -17.08 10.62 7.21
C TRP A 266 -17.07 9.59 6.08
N GLN A 267 -15.98 8.90 5.95
CA GLN A 267 -15.84 7.78 5.02
C GLN A 267 -15.16 6.61 5.73
N THR A 268 -15.66 5.41 5.49
CA THR A 268 -15.01 4.16 5.88
C THR A 268 -14.67 3.33 4.64
N THR A 269 -13.60 2.54 4.76
CA THR A 269 -13.24 1.53 3.76
C THR A 269 -12.85 0.25 4.45
N THR A 270 -13.73 -0.74 4.34
CA THR A 270 -13.51 -2.10 4.86
C THR A 270 -12.98 -2.96 3.73
N LYS A 271 -11.94 -3.76 3.99
CA LYS A 271 -11.40 -4.75 3.02
C LYS A 271 -11.22 -6.10 3.69
N LEU A 272 -11.67 -7.14 2.99
CA LEU A 272 -11.38 -8.53 3.30
C LEU A 272 -10.50 -9.08 2.19
N THR A 273 -9.39 -9.71 2.54
CA THR A 273 -8.45 -10.31 1.58
C THR A 273 -8.23 -11.77 1.90
N PHE A 274 -8.12 -12.55 0.85
CA PHE A 274 -7.68 -13.93 0.89
C PHE A 274 -6.59 -14.11 -0.17
N ASP A 275 -5.39 -14.57 0.25
CA ASP A 275 -4.30 -14.92 -0.64
C ASP A 275 -3.99 -16.41 -0.50
N TYR A 276 -3.78 -17.06 -1.63
CA TYR A 276 -3.19 -18.39 -1.73
C TYR A 276 -1.93 -18.29 -2.58
N ASN A 277 -0.80 -18.62 -2.02
CA ASN A 277 0.51 -18.65 -2.67
C ASN A 277 0.97 -20.09 -2.85
N ARG A 278 1.54 -20.39 -3.99
CA ARG A 278 2.11 -21.69 -4.32
C ARG A 278 3.46 -21.49 -4.99
N ASP A 279 4.51 -22.15 -4.47
CA ASP A 279 5.80 -22.21 -5.12
C ASP A 279 5.85 -23.28 -6.23
N ASN A 280 6.93 -23.27 -7.01
CA ASN A 280 7.14 -24.23 -8.11
C ASN A 280 7.81 -25.54 -7.68
N GLY A 281 8.13 -25.69 -6.40
CA GLY A 281 8.89 -26.80 -5.94
C GLY A 281 8.21 -27.65 -4.87
N SER A 282 8.78 -27.66 -3.69
CA SER A 282 8.31 -28.53 -2.61
C SER A 282 7.07 -28.04 -1.88
N GLY A 283 6.65 -26.79 -2.14
CA GLY A 283 5.60 -26.09 -1.39
C GLY A 283 6.11 -25.47 -0.10
N TYR A 284 7.42 -25.34 0.09
CA TYR A 284 8.00 -24.71 1.29
C TYR A 284 7.52 -23.27 1.46
N TYR A 285 7.36 -22.51 0.37
CA TYR A 285 6.85 -21.14 0.37
C TYR A 285 5.33 -21.04 0.16
N ASP A 286 4.62 -22.16 0.17
CA ASP A 286 3.17 -22.15 0.11
C ASP A 286 2.59 -21.52 1.37
N TYR A 287 1.60 -20.65 1.20
CA TYR A 287 0.86 -20.10 2.34
C TYR A 287 -0.58 -19.74 1.98
N TYR A 288 -1.39 -19.69 3.03
CA TYR A 288 -2.69 -19.05 3.03
C TYR A 288 -2.63 -17.80 3.88
N LYS A 289 -3.22 -16.69 3.38
CA LYS A 289 -3.34 -15.45 4.13
C LYS A 289 -4.78 -14.99 4.16
N TYR A 290 -5.22 -14.60 5.35
CA TYR A 290 -6.52 -13.98 5.57
C TYR A 290 -6.29 -12.59 6.15
N GLY A 291 -6.92 -11.58 5.57
CA GLY A 291 -6.74 -10.20 6.00
C GLY A 291 -8.06 -9.47 6.15
N LEU A 292 -8.14 -8.64 7.18
CA LEU A 292 -9.20 -7.66 7.39
C LEU A 292 -8.53 -6.30 7.63
N SER A 293 -9.00 -5.26 6.94
CA SER A 293 -8.60 -3.90 7.26
C SER A 293 -9.79 -2.96 7.24
N GLU A 294 -9.78 -2.01 8.15
CA GLU A 294 -10.73 -0.91 8.25
C GLU A 294 -9.98 0.40 8.20
N GLN A 295 -10.42 1.32 7.34
CA GLN A 295 -9.91 2.67 7.25
C GLN A 295 -11.04 3.64 7.56
N LEU A 296 -10.78 4.57 8.45
CA LEU A 296 -11.67 5.68 8.78
C LEU A 296 -11.03 6.97 8.29
N TYR A 297 -11.79 7.77 7.59
CA TYR A 297 -11.41 9.11 7.19
C TYR A 297 -12.49 10.11 7.61
N TYR A 298 -12.07 11.12 8.36
CA TYR A 298 -12.89 12.26 8.71
C TYR A 298 -12.24 13.53 8.20
N HIS A 299 -13.00 14.33 7.43
CA HIS A 299 -12.53 15.57 6.88
C HIS A 299 -13.54 16.68 7.16
N ALA A 300 -13.13 17.66 7.96
CA ALA A 300 -13.88 18.87 8.23
C ALA A 300 -13.02 20.10 7.86
N LYS A 301 -13.61 21.28 7.89
CA LYS A 301 -12.95 22.52 7.47
C LYS A 301 -11.60 22.77 8.13
N THR A 302 -11.44 22.37 9.39
CA THR A 302 -10.25 22.68 10.22
C THR A 302 -9.58 21.45 10.80
N TRP A 303 -10.14 20.26 10.63
CA TRP A 303 -9.62 19.01 11.16
C TRP A 303 -9.70 17.90 10.12
N GLU A 304 -8.66 17.10 10.09
CA GLU A 304 -8.64 15.82 9.41
C GLU A 304 -8.24 14.73 10.41
N ILE A 305 -8.90 13.57 10.33
CA ILE A 305 -8.54 12.39 11.11
C ILE A 305 -8.50 11.22 10.13
N LYS A 306 -7.39 10.50 10.13
CA LYS A 306 -7.19 9.28 9.36
C LYS A 306 -6.86 8.16 10.33
N GLY A 307 -7.61 7.08 10.28
CA GLY A 307 -7.36 5.89 11.08
C GLY A 307 -7.32 4.65 10.20
N THR A 308 -6.41 3.74 10.49
CA THR A 308 -6.34 2.42 9.84
C THR A 308 -6.12 1.38 10.91
N ALA A 309 -6.94 0.34 10.92
CA ALA A 309 -6.73 -0.87 11.70
C ALA A 309 -6.70 -2.06 10.74
N ALA A 310 -5.72 -2.94 10.89
CA ALA A 310 -5.61 -4.10 10.03
C ALA A 310 -5.08 -5.32 10.79
N VAL A 311 -5.59 -6.49 10.42
CA VAL A 311 -5.12 -7.79 10.88
C VAL A 311 -4.90 -8.69 9.67
N ALA A 312 -3.80 -9.44 9.67
CA ALA A 312 -3.54 -10.47 8.67
C ALA A 312 -2.97 -11.72 9.33
N HIS A 313 -3.58 -12.85 9.05
CA HIS A 313 -3.14 -14.17 9.53
C HIS A 313 -2.54 -14.96 8.36
N TYR A 314 -1.33 -15.49 8.57
CA TYR A 314 -0.59 -16.35 7.64
C TYR A 314 -0.50 -17.75 8.21
N TYR A 315 -0.72 -18.75 7.39
CA TYR A 315 -0.55 -20.15 7.70
C TYR A 315 0.30 -20.83 6.62
N TYR A 316 1.42 -21.44 7.04
CA TYR A 316 2.37 -22.14 6.19
C TYR A 316 2.22 -23.64 6.35
N PRO A 317 1.67 -24.36 5.38
CA PRO A 317 1.30 -25.77 5.54
C PRO A 317 2.48 -26.72 5.64
N LEU A 318 3.65 -26.33 5.12
CA LEU A 318 4.84 -27.18 5.10
C LEU A 318 5.98 -26.70 6.00
N GLN A 319 6.07 -25.41 6.31
CA GLN A 319 7.11 -24.93 7.22
C GLN A 319 6.83 -25.35 8.66
N ASN A 320 7.80 -26.01 9.28
CA ASN A 320 7.73 -26.39 10.68
C ASN A 320 8.56 -25.42 11.53
N VAL A 321 8.01 -25.00 12.65
CA VAL A 321 8.74 -24.25 13.69
C VAL A 321 9.62 -25.19 14.50
N ASP A 322 9.11 -26.40 14.74
CA ASP A 322 9.79 -27.47 15.45
C ASP A 322 9.56 -28.80 14.69
N ILE A 323 10.66 -29.40 14.25
CA ILE A 323 10.65 -30.65 13.48
C ILE A 323 10.14 -31.81 14.34
N ALA A 324 10.48 -31.84 15.66
CA ALA A 324 10.09 -32.91 16.56
C ALA A 324 8.58 -32.95 16.81
N THR A 325 7.96 -31.79 16.99
CA THR A 325 6.52 -31.68 17.24
C THR A 325 5.69 -31.52 15.96
N ARG A 326 6.35 -31.31 14.81
CA ARG A 326 5.69 -30.99 13.53
C ARG A 326 4.74 -29.79 13.60
N LEU A 327 5.01 -28.86 14.52
CA LEU A 327 4.22 -27.65 14.68
C LEU A 327 4.40 -26.74 13.46
N ARG A 328 3.31 -26.49 12.73
CA ARG A 328 3.33 -25.64 11.54
C ARG A 328 3.50 -24.19 11.90
N TRP A 329 4.25 -23.47 11.05
CA TRP A 329 4.43 -22.05 11.23
C TRP A 329 3.16 -21.28 10.91
N HIS A 330 2.81 -20.37 11.79
CA HIS A 330 1.74 -19.39 11.58
C HIS A 330 2.10 -18.06 12.22
N LYS A 331 1.55 -16.99 11.66
CA LYS A 331 1.83 -15.63 12.07
C LYS A 331 0.59 -14.76 11.94
N THR A 332 0.39 -13.87 12.90
CA THR A 332 -0.66 -12.85 12.85
C THR A 332 -0.04 -11.47 13.00
N GLY A 333 -0.18 -10.63 11.97
CA GLY A 333 0.22 -9.24 12.03
C GLY A 333 -0.97 -8.35 12.38
N LEU A 334 -0.76 -7.42 13.31
CA LEU A 334 -1.70 -6.35 13.67
C LEU A 334 -1.06 -5.01 13.35
N VAL A 335 -1.81 -4.10 12.73
CA VAL A 335 -1.37 -2.71 12.52
C VAL A 335 -2.50 -1.76 12.88
N LEU A 336 -2.16 -0.75 13.65
CA LEU A 336 -3.01 0.40 13.93
C LEU A 336 -2.22 1.66 13.54
N ASN A 337 -2.82 2.52 12.74
CA ASN A 337 -2.29 3.85 12.47
C ASN A 337 -3.41 4.87 12.71
N LEU A 338 -3.07 5.95 13.40
CA LEU A 338 -3.97 7.07 13.68
C LEU A 338 -3.23 8.38 13.46
N ARG A 339 -3.74 9.20 12.55
CA ARG A 339 -3.21 10.53 12.25
C ARG A 339 -4.29 11.58 12.40
N GLY A 340 -3.98 12.63 13.15
CA GLY A 340 -4.79 13.83 13.32
C GLY A 340 -4.09 15.04 12.74
N GLU A 341 -4.81 15.88 11.98
CA GLU A 341 -4.30 17.12 11.41
C GLU A 341 -5.20 18.29 11.81
N LYS A 342 -4.60 19.42 12.19
CA LYS A 342 -5.28 20.67 12.49
C LYS A 342 -4.83 21.76 11.54
N HIS A 343 -5.73 22.29 10.73
CA HIS A 343 -5.46 23.46 9.90
C HIS A 343 -5.42 24.72 10.77
N LEU A 344 -4.26 25.36 10.88
CA LEU A 344 -4.06 26.64 11.56
C LEU A 344 -4.26 27.81 10.60
N ALA A 345 -3.82 27.64 9.36
CA ALA A 345 -3.98 28.58 8.26
C ALA A 345 -4.20 27.78 6.96
N ARG A 346 -4.45 28.45 5.83
CA ARG A 346 -4.58 27.77 4.53
C ARG A 346 -3.31 27.02 4.11
N TRP A 347 -2.15 27.53 4.54
CA TRP A 347 -0.83 27.05 4.19
C TRP A 347 -0.12 26.32 5.34
N LEU A 348 -0.74 26.18 6.51
CA LEU A 348 -0.09 25.62 7.71
C LEU A 348 -1.01 24.66 8.45
N LYS A 349 -0.51 23.44 8.68
CA LYS A 349 -1.16 22.40 9.47
C LYS A 349 -0.24 21.93 10.59
N LEU A 350 -0.81 21.57 11.72
CA LEU A 350 -0.17 20.71 12.72
C LEU A 350 -0.63 19.28 12.51
N PHE A 351 0.26 18.34 12.69
CA PHE A 351 -0.11 16.91 12.68
C PHE A 351 0.43 16.20 13.92
N THR A 352 -0.26 15.13 14.28
CA THR A 352 0.22 14.09 15.20
C THR A 352 -0.13 12.73 14.62
N GLU A 353 0.74 11.75 14.83
CA GLU A 353 0.57 10.40 14.31
C GLU A 353 1.02 9.38 15.34
N TYR A 354 0.25 8.33 15.47
CA TYR A 354 0.58 7.15 16.26
C TYR A 354 0.47 5.90 15.41
N GLU A 355 1.50 5.09 15.43
CA GLU A 355 1.53 3.79 14.76
C GLU A 355 1.83 2.70 15.77
N TYR A 356 1.08 1.62 15.70
CA TYR A 356 1.34 0.38 16.42
C TYR A 356 1.40 -0.77 15.44
N GLU A 357 2.46 -1.55 15.51
CA GLU A 357 2.61 -2.79 14.76
C GLU A 357 2.97 -3.91 15.72
N HIS A 358 2.29 -5.06 15.59
CA HIS A 358 2.57 -6.24 16.37
C HIS A 358 2.51 -7.47 15.49
N SER A 359 3.58 -8.25 15.53
CA SER A 359 3.67 -9.56 14.91
C SER A 359 3.59 -10.61 16.00
N ILE A 360 2.58 -11.46 15.98
CA ILE A 360 2.39 -12.59 16.89
C ILE A 360 2.68 -13.87 16.11
N SER A 361 3.70 -14.61 16.49
CA SER A 361 4.13 -15.81 15.78
C SER A 361 4.42 -16.95 16.77
N ASN A 362 4.18 -18.19 16.34
CA ASN A 362 4.69 -19.36 17.06
C ASN A 362 6.21 -19.60 16.84
N ARG A 363 6.85 -18.75 16.05
CA ARG A 363 8.29 -18.66 15.87
C ARG A 363 8.78 -17.40 16.58
N THR A 364 9.55 -17.57 17.66
CA THR A 364 9.91 -16.51 18.59
C THR A 364 10.64 -15.32 17.92
N LEU A 365 11.42 -15.57 16.88
CA LEU A 365 12.15 -14.49 16.17
C LEU A 365 11.22 -13.54 15.39
N ASP A 366 10.01 -13.99 15.05
CA ASP A 366 9.03 -13.22 14.28
C ASP A 366 7.98 -12.56 15.19
N ASP A 367 8.13 -12.72 16.51
CA ASP A 367 7.24 -12.12 17.50
C ASP A 367 7.85 -10.80 17.98
N TYR A 368 7.21 -9.68 17.67
CA TYR A 368 7.66 -8.36 18.11
C TYR A 368 6.48 -7.38 18.18
N GLY A 369 6.66 -6.32 18.96
CA GLY A 369 5.79 -5.16 18.98
C GLY A 369 6.59 -3.89 18.78
N VAL A 370 5.97 -2.89 18.14
CA VAL A 370 6.55 -1.57 17.98
C VAL A 370 5.50 -0.47 18.06
N ASN A 371 5.82 0.57 18.81
CA ASN A 371 5.06 1.81 18.88
C ASN A 371 5.88 2.94 18.28
N THR A 372 5.25 3.73 17.44
CA THR A 372 5.83 4.94 16.87
C THR A 372 4.88 6.10 17.13
N ILE A 373 5.38 7.17 17.70
CA ILE A 373 4.65 8.43 17.85
C ILE A 373 5.42 9.55 17.20
N SER A 374 4.73 10.42 16.48
CA SER A 374 5.32 11.60 15.87
C SER A 374 4.37 12.78 15.89
N GLY A 375 4.93 13.98 15.73
CA GLY A 375 4.17 15.20 15.56
C GLY A 375 5.02 16.28 14.94
N GLY A 376 4.38 17.21 14.26
CA GLY A 376 5.10 18.24 13.53
C GLY A 376 4.20 19.23 12.83
N VAL A 377 4.79 19.91 11.86
CA VAL A 377 4.14 20.91 11.03
C VAL A 377 4.23 20.54 9.57
N GLN A 378 3.22 20.95 8.82
CA GLN A 378 3.17 20.81 7.36
C GLN A 378 2.80 22.16 6.76
N TRP A 379 3.53 22.55 5.72
CA TRP A 379 3.28 23.73 4.90
C TRP A 379 2.74 23.28 3.56
N ASP A 380 1.60 23.84 3.15
CA ASP A 380 0.95 23.59 1.85
C ASP A 380 1.00 24.87 0.99
N PHE A 381 1.39 24.76 -0.28
CA PHE A 381 1.57 25.86 -1.21
C PHE A 381 0.76 25.67 -2.49
#